data_01bb07c6a44021aff19f0c17b18e0a2e
#
_entry.id   01bb07c6a44021aff19f0c17b18e0a2e
#
_cell.length_a   1.000
_cell.length_b   1.000
_cell.length_c   1.000
_cell.angle_alpha   90.00
_cell.angle_beta   90.00
_cell.angle_gamma   90.00
#
_symmetry.space_group_name_H-M   'P 1'
#
loop_
_entity.id
_entity.type
_entity.pdbx_description
1 polymer ?
#
loop_
_entity_poly.entity_id
_entity_poly.type
_entity_poly.pdbx_seq_one_letter_code
_entity_poly.pdbx_strand_id
1 'polypeptide(L)'
;MKTQIDDTYKKTPGNTEATSQWYHTAVATAVIGGVFSLIILEVMLFNYFQRTVAEPKRAEKLDALKIQLQQEPDDQQLIFQVLELDPQSDVDPNRVKELEVIQAEIRNNPDDKQLLPRIRQLYLQIKQDRIRQLDLQIRQVRMRRWDLSQKGSYLLLGSVVVLLIGVKSAYAYRKKLPAPQPAPDKRKEQARKAMQARWAVTVGLITFGLTALFLTTRPWIDFSAADMQATSYPSTEEIRKNWPRFRGPGGLGISAYTNVPASWNGKTGEAILWKSKVPLPGHNSPIVWEDRVFVTGADPNNREVYCFDALSGKLLWKRGVTGSTKPIEVMDDGGPGYAAPTAVTDGRRICAIFPTGDVGCFDFDGKNLWTRNLGIPDSGYGHATSLAMYRNLLLIQYDQGGAEDEISKLIALDTFTGRTVWETKRPVPNSWSSPIVAEIGNQHQIITCADPWVIAYEPNGAELWRAKCLGGEIAPSPIYAAGRIFAIEPYATLIAIKPDGRGDVTKTHIDWSIDENTPDTSSPVGNDKFIFLLTTEGMLTCYKTADGTKSWEHEFDYNFLASPSLVGDRLYLLSEKGVMLIAEISTEYKEVAKCELGEDCFATPAFMDGRIYIRGMENLYCIGEEEAPKQP
;
A
#
# COMPACT_ATOMS: atom_id res chain seq x y z
N MET A 1 -73.92 52.68 -19.89
CA MET A 1 -73.95 51.38 -20.52
C MET A 1 -72.75 50.59 -20.04
N LYS A 2 -72.92 49.77 -19.02
CA LYS A 2 -71.87 48.88 -18.45
C LYS A 2 -72.05 47.50 -18.99
N THR A 3 -71.08 46.98 -19.74
CA THR A 3 -71.09 45.61 -20.24
C THR A 3 -70.38 44.72 -19.22
N GLN A 4 -71.11 43.78 -18.64
CA GLN A 4 -70.59 42.72 -17.85
C GLN A 4 -69.82 41.73 -18.78
N ILE A 5 -68.57 41.41 -18.34
CA ILE A 5 -67.83 40.31 -18.95
C ILE A 5 -68.00 39.13 -17.98
N ASP A 6 -68.64 38.11 -18.51
CA ASP A 6 -68.91 36.81 -17.83
C ASP A 6 -67.65 35.90 -17.95
N ASP A 7 -66.93 35.70 -16.86
CA ASP A 7 -65.71 34.86 -16.83
C ASP A 7 -66.10 33.44 -16.36
N THR A 8 -66.70 32.66 -17.17
CA THR A 8 -66.89 31.21 -16.96
C THR A 8 -65.70 30.44 -17.49
N TYR A 9 -64.67 30.29 -16.67
CA TYR A 9 -63.60 29.35 -16.94
C TYR A 9 -64.09 27.90 -16.78
N LYS A 10 -64.40 27.24 -17.91
CA LYS A 10 -64.66 25.80 -17.98
C LYS A 10 -63.42 25.03 -17.61
N LYS A 11 -63.34 24.47 -16.40
CA LYS A 11 -62.35 23.44 -16.02
C LYS A 11 -62.60 22.17 -16.83
N THR A 12 -61.70 21.86 -17.74
CA THR A 12 -61.69 20.63 -18.55
C THR A 12 -61.56 19.38 -17.69
N PRO A 13 -62.35 18.31 -17.90
CA PRO A 13 -62.36 17.09 -17.03
C PRO A 13 -61.06 16.29 -17.03
N GLY A 14 -60.18 16.45 -17.99
CA GLY A 14 -58.92 15.68 -18.07
C GLY A 14 -57.85 16.02 -17.04
N ASN A 15 -57.97 17.18 -16.35
CA ASN A 15 -56.92 17.65 -15.44
C ASN A 15 -57.07 17.09 -14.00
N THR A 16 -58.24 16.59 -13.63
CA THR A 16 -58.51 16.02 -12.26
C THR A 16 -58.06 14.57 -12.12
N GLU A 17 -58.10 13.80 -13.18
CA GLU A 17 -57.70 12.40 -13.20
C GLU A 17 -56.19 12.25 -13.13
N ALA A 18 -55.47 13.04 -13.93
CA ALA A 18 -54.01 13.13 -13.89
C ALA A 18 -53.51 13.62 -12.52
N THR A 19 -54.15 14.64 -11.93
CA THR A 19 -53.79 15.17 -10.58
C THR A 19 -54.01 14.12 -9.49
N SER A 20 -55.06 13.29 -9.61
CA SER A 20 -55.31 12.18 -8.66
C SER A 20 -54.23 11.08 -8.75
N GLN A 21 -53.84 10.71 -9.99
CA GLN A 21 -52.75 9.75 -10.20
C GLN A 21 -51.42 10.25 -9.63
N TRP A 22 -51.06 11.49 -9.89
CA TRP A 22 -49.83 12.09 -9.33
C TRP A 22 -49.85 12.19 -7.80
N TYR A 23 -51.01 12.46 -7.20
CA TYR A 23 -51.16 12.43 -5.73
C TYR A 23 -50.88 11.03 -5.14
N HIS A 24 -51.47 9.98 -5.72
CA HIS A 24 -51.24 8.60 -5.23
C HIS A 24 -49.80 8.15 -5.46
N THR A 25 -49.17 8.54 -6.56
CA THR A 25 -47.75 8.28 -6.83
C THR A 25 -46.85 8.98 -5.79
N ALA A 26 -47.12 10.23 -5.47
CA ALA A 26 -46.38 11.00 -4.49
C ALA A 26 -46.52 10.42 -3.07
N VAL A 27 -47.70 9.95 -2.68
CA VAL A 27 -47.95 9.25 -1.42
C VAL A 27 -47.15 7.93 -1.36
N ALA A 28 -47.22 7.14 -2.44
CA ALA A 28 -46.44 5.88 -2.50
C ALA A 28 -44.94 6.13 -2.39
N THR A 29 -44.43 7.15 -3.08
CA THR A 29 -43.00 7.55 -2.98
C THR A 29 -42.62 7.97 -1.55
N ALA A 30 -43.48 8.72 -0.86
CA ALA A 30 -43.25 9.10 0.53
C ALA A 30 -43.23 7.90 1.48
N VAL A 31 -44.15 6.95 1.30
CA VAL A 31 -44.20 5.73 2.12
C VAL A 31 -42.95 4.87 1.89
N ILE A 32 -42.55 4.67 0.64
CA ILE A 32 -41.36 3.89 0.31
C ILE A 32 -40.11 4.54 0.93
N GLY A 33 -39.93 5.88 0.74
CA GLY A 33 -38.83 6.62 1.32
C GLY A 33 -38.78 6.54 2.85
N GLY A 34 -39.94 6.59 3.52
CA GLY A 34 -40.03 6.48 4.98
C GLY A 34 -39.66 5.10 5.51
N VAL A 35 -40.19 4.03 4.88
CA VAL A 35 -39.85 2.65 5.27
C VAL A 35 -38.36 2.37 5.06
N PHE A 36 -37.80 2.81 3.93
CA PHE A 36 -36.39 2.66 3.65
C PHE A 36 -35.50 3.39 4.67
N SER A 37 -35.89 4.61 5.07
CA SER A 37 -35.19 5.38 6.10
C SER A 37 -35.19 4.67 7.45
N LEU A 38 -36.32 4.05 7.84
CA LEU A 38 -36.44 3.31 9.11
C LEU A 38 -35.52 2.08 9.13
N ILE A 39 -35.47 1.31 8.05
CA ILE A 39 -34.61 0.11 7.97
C ILE A 39 -33.14 0.49 8.04
N ILE A 40 -32.70 1.53 7.29
CA ILE A 40 -31.32 1.99 7.35
C ILE A 40 -30.97 2.48 8.74
N LEU A 41 -31.87 3.22 9.38
CA LEU A 41 -31.67 3.70 10.75
C LEU A 41 -31.51 2.53 11.74
N GLU A 42 -32.32 1.47 11.61
CA GLU A 42 -32.24 0.27 12.45
C GLU A 42 -30.89 -0.45 12.29
N VAL A 43 -30.43 -0.63 11.04
CA VAL A 43 -29.10 -1.21 10.75
C VAL A 43 -27.97 -0.33 11.31
N MET A 44 -28.10 0.99 11.21
CA MET A 44 -27.11 1.91 11.78
C MET A 44 -27.09 1.88 13.31
N LEU A 45 -28.25 1.83 13.96
CA LEU A 45 -28.37 1.71 15.42
C LEU A 45 -27.81 0.38 15.90
N PHE A 46 -28.07 -0.73 15.20
CA PHE A 46 -27.48 -2.03 15.52
C PHE A 46 -25.96 -1.99 15.41
N ASN A 47 -25.42 -1.42 14.33
CA ASN A 47 -23.97 -1.23 14.15
C ASN A 47 -23.37 -0.31 15.23
N TYR A 48 -24.07 0.75 15.61
CA TYR A 48 -23.66 1.65 16.69
C TYR A 48 -23.62 0.92 18.04
N PHE A 49 -24.66 0.13 18.36
CA PHE A 49 -24.70 -0.67 19.59
C PHE A 49 -23.58 -1.69 19.66
N GLN A 50 -23.32 -2.41 18.56
CA GLN A 50 -22.20 -3.35 18.49
C GLN A 50 -20.85 -2.64 18.72
N ARG A 51 -20.68 -1.45 18.16
CA ARG A 51 -19.45 -0.68 18.27
C ARG A 51 -19.22 -0.09 19.67
N THR A 52 -20.25 0.41 20.32
CA THR A 52 -20.13 1.18 21.58
C THR A 52 -20.30 0.33 22.83
N VAL A 53 -21.01 -0.79 22.75
CA VAL A 53 -21.37 -1.59 23.93
C VAL A 53 -20.79 -3.00 23.86
N ALA A 54 -20.92 -3.70 22.75
CA ALA A 54 -20.55 -5.11 22.65
C ALA A 54 -19.05 -5.34 22.43
N GLU A 55 -18.41 -4.54 21.53
CA GLU A 55 -16.98 -4.67 21.24
C GLU A 55 -16.06 -4.26 22.40
N PRO A 56 -16.28 -3.11 23.09
CA PRO A 56 -15.45 -2.75 24.23
C PRO A 56 -15.46 -3.80 25.34
N LYS A 57 -16.63 -4.34 25.68
CA LYS A 57 -16.75 -5.41 26.70
C LYS A 57 -16.02 -6.69 26.32
N ARG A 58 -16.04 -7.06 25.03
CA ARG A 58 -15.33 -8.24 24.55
C ARG A 58 -13.81 -8.01 24.49
N ALA A 59 -13.38 -6.81 24.11
CA ALA A 59 -11.97 -6.40 24.11
C ALA A 59 -11.43 -6.32 25.54
N GLU A 60 -12.17 -5.72 26.46
CA GLU A 60 -11.80 -5.63 27.89
C GLU A 60 -11.66 -7.01 28.52
N LYS A 61 -12.60 -7.94 28.26
CA LYS A 61 -12.51 -9.32 28.72
C LYS A 61 -11.31 -10.07 28.13
N LEU A 62 -11.01 -9.84 26.85
CA LEU A 62 -9.85 -10.44 26.19
C LEU A 62 -8.54 -9.87 26.73
N ASP A 63 -8.48 -8.57 27.00
CA ASP A 63 -7.29 -7.92 27.57
C ASP A 63 -7.06 -8.33 29.02
N ALA A 64 -8.13 -8.51 29.81
CA ALA A 64 -8.03 -9.08 31.17
C ALA A 64 -7.49 -10.51 31.15
N LEU A 65 -7.98 -11.37 30.24
CA LEU A 65 -7.48 -12.73 30.06
C LEU A 65 -6.02 -12.77 29.57
N LYS A 66 -5.61 -11.80 28.72
CA LYS A 66 -4.21 -11.66 28.28
C LYS A 66 -3.28 -11.31 29.43
N ILE A 67 -3.71 -10.43 30.34
CA ILE A 67 -2.94 -10.03 31.54
C ILE A 67 -2.80 -11.23 32.48
N GLN A 68 -3.87 -11.98 32.74
CA GLN A 68 -3.84 -13.18 33.54
C GLN A 68 -2.94 -14.25 32.93
N LEU A 69 -3.01 -14.46 31.62
CA LEU A 69 -2.14 -15.41 30.92
C LEU A 69 -0.68 -15.00 30.91
N GLN A 70 -0.35 -13.70 31.08
CA GLN A 70 1.01 -13.23 31.29
C GLN A 70 1.54 -13.54 32.70
N GLN A 71 0.65 -13.56 33.69
CA GLN A 71 1.00 -13.85 35.09
C GLN A 71 1.06 -15.36 35.37
N GLU A 72 0.20 -16.15 34.73
CA GLU A 72 0.11 -17.61 34.87
C GLU A 72 0.16 -18.29 33.49
N PRO A 73 1.34 -18.38 32.87
CA PRO A 73 1.48 -18.85 31.48
C PRO A 73 1.17 -20.34 31.27
N ASP A 74 1.12 -21.13 32.33
CA ASP A 74 0.93 -22.59 32.31
C ASP A 74 -0.50 -23.02 32.64
N ASP A 75 -1.42 -22.08 32.89
CA ASP A 75 -2.82 -22.40 33.21
C ASP A 75 -3.59 -22.82 31.93
N GLN A 76 -3.82 -24.14 31.82
CA GLN A 76 -4.54 -24.75 30.72
C GLN A 76 -6.00 -24.27 30.61
N GLN A 77 -6.67 -23.89 31.71
CA GLN A 77 -8.04 -23.40 31.68
C GLN A 77 -8.12 -21.98 31.10
N LEU A 78 -7.14 -21.13 31.43
CA LEU A 78 -7.03 -19.79 30.86
C LEU A 78 -6.76 -19.84 29.35
N ILE A 79 -5.96 -20.78 28.89
CA ILE A 79 -5.69 -21.04 27.47
C ILE A 79 -6.99 -21.46 26.77
N PHE A 80 -7.77 -22.34 27.35
CA PHE A 80 -9.07 -22.77 26.81
C PHE A 80 -10.08 -21.63 26.72
N GLN A 81 -10.17 -20.74 27.71
CA GLN A 81 -11.07 -19.58 27.69
C GLN A 81 -10.70 -18.55 26.61
N VAL A 82 -9.41 -18.36 26.35
CA VAL A 82 -8.94 -17.51 25.22
C VAL A 82 -9.30 -18.16 23.88
N LEU A 83 -9.21 -19.48 23.76
CA LEU A 83 -9.56 -20.23 22.56
C LEU A 83 -11.07 -20.27 22.30
N GLU A 84 -11.90 -20.31 23.36
CA GLU A 84 -13.37 -20.27 23.26
C GLU A 84 -13.90 -18.91 22.77
N LEU A 85 -13.17 -17.84 23.04
CA LEU A 85 -13.48 -16.50 22.54
C LEU A 85 -13.07 -16.28 21.07
N ASP A 86 -12.25 -17.19 20.51
CA ASP A 86 -11.81 -17.16 19.11
C ASP A 86 -11.79 -18.57 18.49
N PRO A 87 -12.93 -19.06 17.97
CA PRO A 87 -13.06 -20.40 17.39
C PRO A 87 -12.34 -20.64 16.06
N GLN A 88 -11.67 -19.61 15.46
CA GLN A 88 -11.09 -19.69 14.11
C GLN A 88 -9.58 -19.48 14.06
N SER A 89 -8.84 -19.81 15.13
CA SER A 89 -7.38 -19.63 15.13
C SER A 89 -6.66 -20.79 14.44
N ASP A 90 -6.28 -20.64 13.17
CA ASP A 90 -5.32 -21.49 12.49
C ASP A 90 -3.91 -21.22 13.04
N VAL A 91 -3.35 -22.21 13.71
CA VAL A 91 -1.93 -22.24 14.09
C VAL A 91 -1.16 -22.82 12.91
N ASP A 92 0.02 -22.26 12.61
CA ASP A 92 0.94 -22.82 11.60
C ASP A 92 1.13 -24.33 11.85
N PRO A 93 0.70 -25.21 10.94
CA PRO A 93 0.76 -26.67 11.13
C PRO A 93 2.19 -27.19 11.32
N ASN A 94 3.20 -26.47 10.81
CA ASN A 94 4.60 -26.86 10.92
C ASN A 94 5.13 -26.63 12.32
N ARG A 95 4.73 -25.53 12.97
CA ARG A 95 5.12 -25.24 14.36
C ARG A 95 4.41 -26.13 15.38
N VAL A 96 3.17 -26.53 15.07
CA VAL A 96 2.46 -27.54 15.90
C VAL A 96 3.18 -28.88 15.82
N LYS A 97 3.61 -29.30 14.62
CA LYS A 97 4.42 -30.51 14.44
C LYS A 97 5.78 -30.43 15.14
N GLU A 98 6.44 -29.27 15.09
CA GLU A 98 7.71 -29.06 15.78
C GLU A 98 7.53 -29.17 17.31
N LEU A 99 6.41 -28.65 17.84
CA LEU A 99 6.05 -28.78 19.26
C LEU A 99 5.78 -30.27 19.62
N GLU A 100 5.08 -31.01 18.77
CA GLU A 100 4.80 -32.42 18.95
C GLU A 100 6.10 -33.27 18.93
N VAL A 101 7.04 -32.94 18.04
CA VAL A 101 8.36 -33.62 17.96
C VAL A 101 9.15 -33.37 19.23
N ILE A 102 9.25 -32.13 19.70
CA ILE A 102 9.99 -31.79 20.91
C ILE A 102 9.33 -32.40 22.16
N GLN A 103 7.97 -32.46 22.20
CA GLN A 103 7.25 -33.14 23.27
C GLN A 103 7.48 -34.67 23.27
N ALA A 104 7.67 -35.28 22.10
CA ALA A 104 8.03 -36.68 21.96
C ALA A 104 9.50 -36.92 22.41
N GLU A 105 10.41 -36.02 22.09
CA GLU A 105 11.82 -36.06 22.56
C GLU A 105 11.91 -35.98 24.09
N ILE A 106 11.13 -35.13 24.76
CA ILE A 106 11.06 -35.05 26.24
C ILE A 106 10.51 -36.36 26.84
N ARG A 107 9.47 -36.96 26.22
CA ARG A 107 8.93 -38.23 26.69
C ARG A 107 9.98 -39.35 26.66
N ASN A 108 10.93 -39.26 25.70
CA ASN A 108 11.98 -40.25 25.55
C ASN A 108 13.25 -39.92 26.35
N ASN A 109 13.45 -38.66 26.74
CA ASN A 109 14.63 -38.23 27.53
C ASN A 109 14.27 -37.10 28.52
N PRO A 110 13.59 -37.41 29.64
CA PRO A 110 13.03 -36.43 30.56
C PRO A 110 14.08 -35.58 31.32
N ASP A 111 15.35 -35.98 31.33
CA ASP A 111 16.43 -35.30 32.04
C ASP A 111 17.22 -34.29 31.18
N ASP A 112 16.85 -34.09 29.90
CA ASP A 112 17.52 -33.14 29.02
C ASP A 112 17.11 -31.70 29.31
N LYS A 113 17.93 -31.02 30.11
CA LYS A 113 17.72 -29.63 30.55
C LYS A 113 17.74 -28.58 29.40
N GLN A 114 18.15 -28.96 28.19
CA GLN A 114 18.17 -28.04 27.04
C GLN A 114 16.84 -27.99 26.26
N LEU A 115 15.98 -28.99 26.40
CA LEU A 115 14.71 -29.09 25.73
C LEU A 115 13.63 -28.15 26.31
N LEU A 116 13.62 -27.97 27.64
CA LEU A 116 12.66 -27.08 28.32
C LEU A 116 12.75 -25.60 27.90
N PRO A 117 13.92 -24.97 27.80
CA PRO A 117 14.05 -23.60 27.28
C PRO A 117 13.57 -23.48 25.82
N ARG A 118 13.80 -24.52 25.01
CA ARG A 118 13.43 -24.53 23.59
C ARG A 118 11.92 -24.63 23.38
N ILE A 119 11.23 -25.45 24.17
CA ILE A 119 9.76 -25.48 24.23
C ILE A 119 9.19 -24.13 24.66
N ARG A 120 9.75 -23.56 25.71
CA ARG A 120 9.30 -22.26 26.24
C ARG A 120 9.44 -21.16 25.21
N GLN A 121 10.52 -21.15 24.46
CA GLN A 121 10.79 -20.18 23.39
C GLN A 121 9.81 -20.37 22.21
N LEU A 122 9.59 -21.61 21.76
CA LEU A 122 8.65 -21.94 20.68
C LEU A 122 7.20 -21.61 21.08
N TYR A 123 6.83 -21.92 22.31
CA TYR A 123 5.51 -21.60 22.88
C TYR A 123 5.27 -20.09 22.97
N LEU A 124 6.28 -19.31 23.38
CA LEU A 124 6.20 -17.84 23.41
C LEU A 124 6.09 -17.24 21.99
N GLN A 125 6.77 -17.81 21.01
CA GLN A 125 6.67 -17.38 19.61
C GLN A 125 5.28 -17.66 19.04
N ILE A 126 4.74 -18.86 19.20
CA ILE A 126 3.38 -19.23 18.79
C ILE A 126 2.35 -18.29 19.45
N LYS A 127 2.53 -17.96 20.72
CA LYS A 127 1.68 -17.04 21.48
C LYS A 127 1.74 -15.61 20.95
N GLN A 128 2.93 -15.10 20.66
CA GLN A 128 3.11 -13.74 20.11
C GLN A 128 2.49 -13.60 18.71
N ASP A 129 2.66 -14.60 17.85
CA ASP A 129 2.08 -14.61 16.51
C ASP A 129 0.54 -14.64 16.56
N ARG A 130 -0.04 -15.42 17.48
CA ARG A 130 -1.50 -15.44 17.70
C ARG A 130 -2.04 -14.08 18.17
N ILE A 131 -1.40 -13.43 19.12
CA ILE A 131 -1.80 -12.11 19.61
C ILE A 131 -1.76 -11.09 18.47
N ARG A 132 -0.72 -11.14 17.62
CA ARG A 132 -0.60 -10.27 16.44
C ARG A 132 -1.74 -10.50 15.43
N GLN A 133 -2.08 -11.76 15.15
CA GLN A 133 -3.18 -12.08 14.22
C GLN A 133 -4.55 -11.63 14.74
N LEU A 134 -4.83 -11.83 16.02
CA LEU A 134 -6.07 -11.38 16.67
C LEU A 134 -6.23 -9.85 16.61
N ASP A 135 -5.18 -9.10 16.90
CA ASP A 135 -5.21 -7.63 16.82
C ASP A 135 -5.48 -7.14 15.39
N LEU A 136 -4.92 -7.83 14.40
CA LEU A 136 -5.15 -7.55 12.98
C LEU A 136 -6.60 -7.82 12.54
N GLN A 137 -7.18 -8.92 12.96
CA GLN A 137 -8.58 -9.27 12.66
C GLN A 137 -9.54 -8.25 13.29
N ILE A 138 -9.32 -7.85 14.53
CA ILE A 138 -10.12 -6.84 15.23
C ILE A 138 -10.06 -5.50 14.47
N ARG A 139 -8.87 -5.07 14.02
CA ARG A 139 -8.70 -3.84 13.24
C ARG A 139 -9.39 -3.90 11.89
N GLN A 140 -9.32 -5.03 11.19
CA GLN A 140 -10.01 -5.22 9.90
C GLN A 140 -11.54 -5.15 10.03
N VAL A 141 -12.09 -5.80 11.07
CA VAL A 141 -13.53 -5.74 11.37
C VAL A 141 -13.96 -4.31 11.69
N ARG A 142 -13.15 -3.55 12.46
CA ARG A 142 -13.41 -2.13 12.76
C ARG A 142 -13.44 -1.26 11.52
N MET A 143 -12.49 -1.43 10.61
CA MET A 143 -12.44 -0.64 9.36
C MET A 143 -13.60 -0.95 8.43
N ARG A 144 -13.98 -2.23 8.25
CA ARG A 144 -15.16 -2.61 7.44
C ARG A 144 -16.46 -2.04 8.00
N ARG A 145 -16.64 -2.02 9.32
CA ARG A 145 -17.82 -1.44 9.97
C ARG A 145 -17.88 0.07 9.88
N TRP A 146 -16.73 0.74 9.89
CA TRP A 146 -16.65 2.20 9.66
C TRP A 146 -17.11 2.58 8.25
N ASP A 147 -16.66 1.86 7.23
CA ASP A 147 -17.08 2.05 5.83
C ASP A 147 -18.59 1.80 5.65
N LEU A 148 -19.13 0.75 6.26
CA LEU A 148 -20.57 0.48 6.26
C LEU A 148 -21.37 1.59 6.97
N SER A 149 -20.86 2.18 8.04
CA SER A 149 -21.51 3.30 8.74
C SER A 149 -21.53 4.56 7.88
N GLN A 150 -20.45 4.89 7.17
CA GLN A 150 -20.39 6.01 6.25
C GLN A 150 -21.38 5.85 5.08
N LYS A 151 -21.36 4.68 4.41
CA LYS A 151 -22.29 4.38 3.32
C LYS A 151 -23.75 4.36 3.77
N GLY A 152 -24.02 3.83 4.97
CA GLY A 152 -25.34 3.86 5.59
C GLY A 152 -25.84 5.28 5.81
N SER A 153 -24.98 6.20 6.24
CA SER A 153 -25.33 7.62 6.44
C SER A 153 -25.75 8.30 5.15
N TYR A 154 -25.05 8.07 4.03
CA TYR A 154 -25.42 8.62 2.73
C TYR A 154 -26.73 8.04 2.20
N LEU A 155 -26.96 6.74 2.37
CA LEU A 155 -28.23 6.09 1.99
C LEU A 155 -29.39 6.60 2.84
N LEU A 156 -29.20 6.81 4.13
CA LEU A 156 -30.22 7.39 5.01
C LEU A 156 -30.56 8.81 4.59
N LEU A 157 -29.56 9.65 4.32
CA LEU A 157 -29.78 11.01 3.83
C LEU A 157 -30.57 11.01 2.51
N GLY A 158 -30.18 10.18 1.56
CA GLY A 158 -30.88 10.02 0.29
C GLY A 158 -32.34 9.59 0.45
N SER A 159 -32.61 8.63 1.33
CA SER A 159 -33.97 8.13 1.59
C SER A 159 -34.87 9.16 2.28
N VAL A 160 -34.32 9.95 3.21
CA VAL A 160 -35.03 11.09 3.83
C VAL A 160 -35.37 12.18 2.81
N VAL A 161 -34.47 12.47 1.88
CA VAL A 161 -34.74 13.42 0.79
C VAL A 161 -35.91 12.93 -0.08
N VAL A 162 -35.92 11.64 -0.45
CA VAL A 162 -37.02 11.03 -1.22
C VAL A 162 -38.35 11.11 -0.44
N LEU A 163 -38.33 10.83 0.86
CA LEU A 163 -39.50 10.99 1.73
C LEU A 163 -40.04 12.41 1.72
N LEU A 164 -39.16 13.42 1.92
CA LEU A 164 -39.55 14.84 1.95
C LEU A 164 -40.11 15.31 0.61
N ILE A 165 -39.51 14.89 -0.51
CA ILE A 165 -40.02 15.20 -1.87
C ILE A 165 -41.40 14.57 -2.05
N GLY A 166 -41.59 13.31 -1.65
CA GLY A 166 -42.87 12.62 -1.73
C GLY A 166 -43.95 13.31 -0.90
N VAL A 167 -43.67 13.65 0.35
CA VAL A 167 -44.61 14.38 1.24
C VAL A 167 -44.98 15.76 0.66
N LYS A 168 -43.97 16.54 0.24
CA LYS A 168 -44.19 17.87 -0.34
C LYS A 168 -45.03 17.80 -1.62
N SER A 169 -44.74 16.84 -2.48
CA SER A 169 -45.48 16.60 -3.73
C SER A 169 -46.93 16.16 -3.44
N ALA A 170 -47.13 15.21 -2.53
CA ALA A 170 -48.46 14.77 -2.10
C ALA A 170 -49.29 15.93 -1.55
N TYR A 171 -48.71 16.78 -0.72
CA TYR A 171 -49.37 17.97 -0.18
C TYR A 171 -49.73 18.97 -1.28
N ALA A 172 -48.86 19.23 -2.25
CA ALA A 172 -49.10 20.12 -3.37
C ALA A 172 -50.23 19.61 -4.27
N TYR A 173 -50.26 18.30 -4.60
CA TYR A 173 -51.32 17.70 -5.39
C TYR A 173 -52.65 17.60 -4.66
N ARG A 174 -52.63 17.35 -3.33
CA ARG A 174 -53.83 17.34 -2.50
C ARG A 174 -54.60 18.67 -2.55
N LYS A 175 -53.89 19.80 -2.53
CA LYS A 175 -54.51 21.14 -2.62
C LYS A 175 -55.22 21.41 -3.95
N LYS A 176 -54.87 20.65 -5.00
CA LYS A 176 -55.43 20.77 -6.35
C LYS A 176 -56.63 19.85 -6.59
N LEU A 177 -56.87 18.89 -5.69
CA LEU A 177 -58.01 17.95 -5.77
C LEU A 177 -59.27 18.57 -5.16
N PRO A 178 -60.45 18.42 -5.83
CA PRO A 178 -61.72 18.87 -5.28
C PRO A 178 -62.06 18.12 -4.01
N ALA A 179 -62.86 18.74 -3.12
CA ALA A 179 -63.33 18.09 -1.90
C ALA A 179 -64.17 16.83 -2.26
N PRO A 180 -63.99 15.72 -1.56
CA PRO A 180 -64.69 14.47 -1.87
C PRO A 180 -66.18 14.62 -1.71
N GLN A 181 -66.94 14.58 -2.83
CA GLN A 181 -68.37 14.40 -2.81
C GLN A 181 -68.70 12.91 -2.88
N PRO A 182 -69.61 12.39 -2.06
CA PRO A 182 -69.96 10.98 -2.04
C PRO A 182 -70.87 10.64 -3.24
N ALA A 183 -70.30 10.10 -4.30
CA ALA A 183 -71.08 9.50 -5.38
C ALA A 183 -71.20 7.98 -5.22
N PRO A 184 -72.40 7.42 -5.24
CA PRO A 184 -72.66 5.99 -4.88
C PRO A 184 -72.08 4.96 -5.84
N ASP A 185 -71.81 5.35 -7.11
CA ASP A 185 -71.51 4.36 -8.16
C ASP A 185 -70.00 4.08 -8.37
N LYS A 186 -69.12 4.85 -7.76
CA LYS A 186 -67.65 4.68 -7.91
C LYS A 186 -66.98 3.91 -6.77
N ARG A 187 -67.72 3.43 -5.77
CA ARG A 187 -67.19 2.69 -4.60
C ARG A 187 -66.43 1.41 -4.99
N LYS A 188 -66.90 0.67 -5.98
CA LYS A 188 -66.27 -0.59 -6.42
C LYS A 188 -64.94 -0.35 -7.15
N GLU A 189 -64.86 0.70 -7.97
CA GLU A 189 -63.63 1.04 -8.69
C GLU A 189 -62.57 1.65 -7.79
N GLN A 190 -62.99 2.52 -6.86
CA GLN A 190 -62.07 3.07 -5.84
C GLN A 190 -61.54 1.99 -4.87
N ALA A 191 -62.41 1.03 -4.46
CA ALA A 191 -61.99 -0.11 -3.67
C ALA A 191 -60.99 -1.01 -4.43
N ARG A 192 -61.19 -1.20 -5.73
CA ARG A 192 -60.30 -1.97 -6.60
C ARG A 192 -58.92 -1.26 -6.76
N LYS A 193 -58.92 0.06 -6.99
CA LYS A 193 -57.69 0.87 -7.07
C LYS A 193 -56.94 0.93 -5.72
N ALA A 194 -57.65 1.07 -4.62
CA ALA A 194 -57.08 1.01 -3.28
C ALA A 194 -56.50 -0.38 -2.94
N MET A 195 -57.16 -1.44 -3.42
CA MET A 195 -56.67 -2.81 -3.25
C MET A 195 -55.41 -3.05 -4.10
N GLN A 196 -55.36 -2.55 -5.34
CA GLN A 196 -54.19 -2.61 -6.22
C GLN A 196 -52.99 -1.85 -5.62
N ALA A 197 -53.21 -0.66 -5.03
CA ALA A 197 -52.16 0.11 -4.35
C ALA A 197 -51.66 -0.62 -3.08
N ARG A 198 -52.55 -1.23 -2.32
CA ARG A 198 -52.15 -2.07 -1.14
C ARG A 198 -51.35 -3.28 -1.59
N TRP A 199 -51.77 -3.98 -2.66
CA TRP A 199 -51.01 -5.10 -3.23
C TRP A 199 -49.63 -4.69 -3.73
N ALA A 200 -49.50 -3.56 -4.43
CA ALA A 200 -48.23 -3.06 -4.89
C ALA A 200 -47.25 -2.74 -3.72
N VAL A 201 -47.78 -2.14 -2.63
CA VAL A 201 -46.99 -1.87 -1.42
C VAL A 201 -46.61 -3.18 -0.72
N THR A 202 -47.54 -4.14 -0.61
CA THR A 202 -47.26 -5.43 0.03
C THR A 202 -46.23 -6.25 -0.76
N VAL A 203 -46.33 -6.29 -2.09
CA VAL A 203 -45.37 -6.97 -2.96
C VAL A 203 -44.00 -6.27 -2.85
N GLY A 204 -43.94 -4.93 -2.83
CA GLY A 204 -42.71 -4.16 -2.64
C GLY A 204 -42.04 -4.47 -1.30
N LEU A 205 -42.80 -4.55 -0.21
CA LEU A 205 -42.30 -4.90 1.13
C LEU A 205 -41.82 -6.36 1.20
N ILE A 206 -42.55 -7.30 0.58
CA ILE A 206 -42.13 -8.71 0.53
C ILE A 206 -40.86 -8.87 -0.28
N THR A 207 -40.76 -8.23 -1.45
CA THR A 207 -39.57 -8.29 -2.30
C THR A 207 -38.38 -7.68 -1.59
N PHE A 208 -38.55 -6.56 -0.89
CA PHE A 208 -37.54 -5.92 -0.09
C PHE A 208 -37.13 -6.76 1.10
N GLY A 209 -38.07 -7.33 1.82
CA GLY A 209 -37.81 -8.26 2.95
C GLY A 209 -37.04 -9.50 2.50
N LEU A 210 -37.38 -10.07 1.34
CA LEU A 210 -36.67 -11.21 0.76
C LEU A 210 -35.26 -10.81 0.30
N THR A 211 -35.08 -9.62 -0.24
CA THR A 211 -33.77 -9.10 -0.64
C THR A 211 -32.89 -8.83 0.60
N ALA A 212 -33.46 -8.23 1.64
CA ALA A 212 -32.77 -8.00 2.91
C ALA A 212 -32.40 -9.32 3.59
N LEU A 213 -33.34 -10.30 3.64
CA LEU A 213 -33.10 -11.65 4.14
C LEU A 213 -32.04 -12.38 3.31
N PHE A 214 -32.06 -12.27 1.98
CA PHE A 214 -31.05 -12.83 1.08
C PHE A 214 -29.66 -12.21 1.30
N LEU A 215 -29.58 -10.90 1.55
CA LEU A 215 -28.32 -10.21 1.85
C LEU A 215 -27.80 -10.52 3.27
N THR A 216 -28.69 -10.83 4.21
CA THR A 216 -28.32 -11.16 5.61
C THR A 216 -28.08 -12.65 5.84
N THR A 217 -28.71 -13.53 5.05
CA THR A 217 -28.62 -15.00 5.19
C THR A 217 -27.65 -15.62 4.19
N ARG A 218 -27.13 -14.89 3.21
CA ARG A 218 -25.97 -15.41 2.48
C ARG A 218 -24.86 -15.61 3.48
N PRO A 219 -24.30 -16.84 3.61
CA PRO A 219 -23.02 -16.97 4.27
C PRO A 219 -22.09 -15.96 3.59
N TRP A 220 -21.54 -15.06 4.36
CA TRP A 220 -20.49 -14.14 3.91
C TRP A 220 -19.53 -15.01 3.15
N ILE A 221 -19.26 -14.66 1.90
CA ILE A 221 -18.40 -15.43 1.00
C ILE A 221 -17.30 -16.04 1.87
N ASP A 222 -17.39 -17.33 2.13
CA ASP A 222 -16.31 -18.07 2.75
C ASP A 222 -15.14 -17.88 1.81
N PHE A 223 -14.22 -17.00 2.20
CA PHE A 223 -12.93 -16.95 1.55
C PHE A 223 -12.36 -18.35 1.74
N SER A 224 -12.20 -19.09 0.66
CA SER A 224 -11.59 -20.41 0.69
C SER A 224 -10.21 -20.31 1.36
N ALA A 225 -9.66 -21.43 1.81
CA ALA A 225 -8.28 -21.46 2.33
C ALA A 225 -7.27 -20.83 1.33
N ALA A 226 -7.57 -20.90 0.02
CA ALA A 226 -6.82 -20.20 -1.03
C ALA A 226 -6.95 -18.66 -0.92
N ASP A 227 -8.14 -18.14 -0.55
CA ASP A 227 -8.30 -16.69 -0.32
C ASP A 227 -7.66 -16.24 1.01
N MET A 228 -7.59 -17.12 2.01
CA MET A 228 -6.86 -16.85 3.26
C MET A 228 -5.33 -16.91 3.06
N GLN A 229 -4.82 -17.79 2.21
CA GLN A 229 -3.43 -17.74 1.75
C GLN A 229 -3.13 -16.44 1.00
N ALA A 230 -4.08 -15.92 0.22
CA ALA A 230 -3.95 -14.63 -0.44
C ALA A 230 -3.89 -13.42 0.53
N THR A 231 -4.33 -13.56 1.78
CA THR A 231 -4.29 -12.49 2.80
C THR A 231 -3.07 -12.56 3.72
N SER A 232 -2.27 -13.63 3.70
CA SER A 232 -1.04 -13.70 4.47
C SER A 232 0.02 -12.78 3.84
N TYR A 233 0.71 -11.98 4.66
CA TYR A 233 1.83 -11.14 4.23
C TYR A 233 3.13 -11.89 4.43
N PRO A 234 4.16 -11.60 3.60
CA PRO A 234 5.46 -12.19 3.83
C PRO A 234 6.01 -11.78 5.21
N SER A 235 6.69 -12.70 5.85
CA SER A 235 7.44 -12.43 7.07
C SER A 235 8.60 -11.46 6.78
N THR A 236 9.13 -10.83 7.81
CA THR A 236 10.33 -9.99 7.68
C THR A 236 11.50 -10.78 7.11
N GLU A 237 11.61 -12.08 7.46
CA GLU A 237 12.67 -12.96 6.96
C GLU A 237 12.50 -13.28 5.47
N GLU A 238 11.28 -13.52 4.99
CA GLU A 238 11.01 -13.68 3.54
C GLU A 238 11.32 -12.41 2.77
N ILE A 239 10.94 -11.23 3.30
CA ILE A 239 11.27 -9.95 2.69
C ILE A 239 12.79 -9.76 2.61
N ARG A 240 13.53 -10.10 3.66
CA ARG A 240 14.99 -9.96 3.70
C ARG A 240 15.72 -10.86 2.70
N LYS A 241 15.17 -12.03 2.38
CA LYS A 241 15.70 -12.99 1.39
C LYS A 241 15.38 -12.61 -0.06
N ASN A 242 14.66 -11.53 -0.28
CA ASN A 242 14.25 -11.08 -1.61
C ASN A 242 14.64 -9.61 -1.83
N TRP A 243 14.53 -9.14 -3.06
CA TRP A 243 14.76 -7.73 -3.43
C TRP A 243 13.44 -7.12 -3.93
N PRO A 244 12.45 -6.84 -3.04
CA PRO A 244 11.05 -6.66 -3.40
C PRO A 244 10.69 -5.28 -3.94
N ARG A 245 11.59 -4.31 -3.89
CA ARG A 245 11.35 -2.91 -4.24
C ARG A 245 12.65 -2.18 -4.56
N PHE A 246 12.55 -0.89 -4.94
CA PHE A 246 13.70 0.00 -5.08
C PHE A 246 14.59 -0.08 -3.83
N ARG A 247 15.88 -0.40 -4.07
CA ARG A 247 16.90 -0.58 -3.03
C ARG A 247 16.60 -1.73 -2.03
N GLY A 248 15.84 -2.73 -2.47
CA GLY A 248 15.64 -3.97 -1.74
C GLY A 248 14.84 -3.87 -0.43
N PRO A 249 15.10 -4.75 0.54
CA PRO A 249 14.38 -4.79 1.80
C PRO A 249 14.37 -3.45 2.53
N GLY A 250 13.18 -2.97 2.89
CA GLY A 250 13.01 -1.67 3.55
C GLY A 250 13.36 -0.44 2.69
N GLY A 251 13.91 -0.61 1.49
CA GLY A 251 14.43 0.48 0.65
C GLY A 251 15.81 0.98 1.10
N LEU A 252 16.58 0.15 1.81
CA LEU A 252 17.80 0.56 2.50
C LEU A 252 19.09 0.35 1.67
N GLY A 253 19.03 -0.38 0.55
CA GLY A 253 20.20 -0.70 -0.28
C GLY A 253 21.11 -1.76 0.34
N ILE A 254 20.57 -2.61 1.24
CA ILE A 254 21.34 -3.62 1.98
C ILE A 254 20.86 -5.01 1.61
N SER A 255 21.78 -5.88 1.17
CA SER A 255 21.51 -7.30 0.92
C SER A 255 21.73 -8.14 2.18
N ALA A 256 20.86 -9.16 2.36
CA ALA A 256 21.07 -10.19 3.38
C ALA A 256 22.14 -11.23 2.99
N TYR A 257 22.50 -11.27 1.70
CA TYR A 257 23.44 -12.23 1.13
C TYR A 257 24.87 -11.67 1.11
N THR A 258 25.85 -12.55 1.21
CA THR A 258 27.28 -12.20 1.19
C THR A 258 28.03 -12.91 0.05
N ASN A 259 27.38 -13.85 -0.62
CA ASN A 259 27.96 -14.73 -1.64
C ASN A 259 27.73 -14.25 -3.07
N VAL A 260 27.51 -12.94 -3.25
CA VAL A 260 27.32 -12.37 -4.59
C VAL A 260 28.65 -12.24 -5.34
N PRO A 261 28.65 -12.30 -6.68
CA PRO A 261 29.86 -12.16 -7.49
C PRO A 261 30.59 -10.85 -7.25
N ALA A 262 31.93 -10.93 -7.29
CA ALA A 262 32.81 -9.78 -7.26
C ALA A 262 33.71 -9.67 -8.51
N SER A 263 33.48 -10.54 -9.50
CA SER A 263 34.21 -10.53 -10.77
C SER A 263 33.29 -10.97 -11.91
N TRP A 264 33.27 -10.22 -12.99
CA TRP A 264 32.58 -10.55 -14.25
C TRP A 264 33.08 -9.67 -15.39
N ASN A 265 32.77 -10.06 -16.62
CA ASN A 265 33.03 -9.26 -17.80
C ASN A 265 31.90 -9.42 -18.83
N GLY A 266 31.09 -8.40 -19.00
CA GLY A 266 29.95 -8.42 -19.93
C GLY A 266 30.35 -8.46 -21.42
N LYS A 267 31.59 -8.05 -21.77
CA LYS A 267 32.11 -8.13 -23.14
C LYS A 267 32.53 -9.53 -23.52
N THR A 268 33.13 -10.28 -22.58
CA THR A 268 33.55 -11.67 -22.80
C THR A 268 32.46 -12.67 -22.46
N GLY A 269 31.44 -12.27 -21.69
CA GLY A 269 30.40 -13.13 -21.14
C GLY A 269 30.80 -13.86 -19.86
N GLU A 270 31.97 -13.60 -19.30
CA GLU A 270 32.42 -14.22 -18.06
C GLU A 270 31.47 -13.87 -16.90
N ALA A 271 31.01 -14.90 -16.18
CA ALA A 271 30.03 -14.82 -15.09
C ALA A 271 28.69 -14.13 -15.45
N ILE A 272 28.38 -13.97 -16.73
CA ILE A 272 27.07 -13.56 -17.20
C ILE A 272 26.20 -14.80 -17.42
N LEU A 273 25.34 -15.10 -16.46
CA LEU A 273 24.45 -16.27 -16.55
C LEU A 273 23.45 -16.12 -17.69
N TRP A 274 22.90 -14.94 -17.86
CA TRP A 274 22.04 -14.59 -18.97
C TRP A 274 21.95 -13.07 -19.19
N LYS A 275 21.59 -12.73 -20.43
CA LYS A 275 21.29 -11.37 -20.89
C LYS A 275 20.00 -11.41 -21.70
N SER A 276 18.98 -10.63 -21.30
CA SER A 276 17.67 -10.63 -21.93
C SER A 276 17.23 -9.22 -22.31
N LYS A 277 16.75 -9.06 -23.54
CA LYS A 277 16.27 -7.77 -24.02
C LYS A 277 15.00 -7.33 -23.27
N VAL A 278 14.97 -6.08 -22.80
CA VAL A 278 13.77 -5.44 -22.28
C VAL A 278 13.08 -4.69 -23.42
N PRO A 279 11.79 -4.98 -23.72
CA PRO A 279 11.16 -4.48 -24.95
C PRO A 279 11.02 -2.94 -25.05
N LEU A 280 10.74 -2.26 -23.92
CA LEU A 280 10.62 -0.80 -23.87
C LEU A 280 11.65 -0.20 -22.92
N PRO A 281 12.08 1.05 -23.16
CA PRO A 281 13.06 1.74 -22.32
C PRO A 281 12.52 2.00 -20.91
N GLY A 282 13.45 2.27 -19.98
CA GLY A 282 13.13 2.69 -18.61
C GLY A 282 14.33 2.60 -17.69
N HIS A 283 14.37 3.46 -16.68
CA HIS A 283 15.45 3.59 -15.71
C HIS A 283 15.14 2.94 -14.35
N ASN A 284 13.99 2.24 -14.21
CA ASN A 284 13.63 1.56 -12.98
C ASN A 284 14.57 0.41 -12.65
N SER A 285 14.77 0.19 -11.37
CA SER A 285 15.58 -0.91 -10.85
C SER A 285 14.87 -2.26 -11.00
N PRO A 286 15.59 -3.36 -11.26
CA PRO A 286 15.02 -4.68 -11.17
C PRO A 286 14.60 -4.97 -9.72
N ILE A 287 13.47 -5.66 -9.56
CA ILE A 287 13.07 -6.25 -8.28
C ILE A 287 12.96 -7.76 -8.46
N VAL A 288 13.28 -8.49 -7.40
CA VAL A 288 13.39 -9.96 -7.46
C VAL A 288 12.65 -10.57 -6.28
N TRP A 289 11.87 -11.60 -6.58
CA TRP A 289 11.27 -12.43 -5.56
C TRP A 289 11.35 -13.90 -6.01
N GLU A 290 12.12 -14.68 -5.25
CA GLU A 290 12.39 -16.10 -5.58
C GLU A 290 12.86 -16.28 -7.03
N ASP A 291 12.06 -16.96 -7.86
CA ASP A 291 12.35 -17.28 -9.25
C ASP A 291 11.84 -16.23 -10.27
N ARG A 292 11.44 -15.04 -9.82
CA ARG A 292 10.90 -13.99 -10.68
C ARG A 292 11.69 -12.69 -10.59
N VAL A 293 11.98 -12.10 -11.73
CA VAL A 293 12.53 -10.73 -11.84
C VAL A 293 11.53 -9.86 -12.57
N PHE A 294 11.27 -8.68 -12.03
CA PHE A 294 10.35 -7.73 -12.63
C PHE A 294 11.04 -6.41 -12.95
N VAL A 295 10.72 -5.85 -14.10
CA VAL A 295 11.06 -4.50 -14.52
C VAL A 295 9.88 -3.88 -15.26
N THR A 296 9.85 -2.57 -15.37
CA THR A 296 8.87 -1.84 -16.18
C THR A 296 9.52 -1.17 -17.37
N GLY A 297 8.78 -0.95 -18.43
CA GLY A 297 9.23 -0.19 -19.59
C GLY A 297 8.07 0.63 -20.13
N ALA A 298 8.37 1.80 -20.68
CA ALA A 298 7.35 2.66 -21.24
C ALA A 298 7.91 3.56 -22.34
N ASP A 299 6.99 3.95 -23.22
CA ASP A 299 7.12 5.02 -24.19
C ASP A 299 5.91 5.98 -24.06
N PRO A 300 5.78 7.03 -24.87
CA PRO A 300 4.61 7.92 -24.78
C PRO A 300 3.24 7.24 -24.90
N ASN A 301 3.18 6.06 -25.53
CA ASN A 301 1.93 5.36 -25.84
C ASN A 301 1.72 4.10 -25.01
N ASN A 302 2.81 3.45 -24.57
CA ASN A 302 2.79 2.14 -23.95
C ASN A 302 3.40 2.19 -22.56
N ARG A 303 2.81 1.47 -21.62
CA ARG A 303 3.29 1.25 -20.25
C ARG A 303 3.20 -0.23 -19.96
N GLU A 304 4.33 -0.88 -19.77
CA GLU A 304 4.39 -2.34 -19.66
C GLU A 304 5.16 -2.78 -18.40
N VAL A 305 4.67 -3.86 -17.79
CA VAL A 305 5.35 -4.60 -16.73
C VAL A 305 5.82 -5.92 -17.32
N TYR A 306 7.06 -6.26 -17.05
CA TYR A 306 7.72 -7.48 -17.52
C TYR A 306 8.08 -8.38 -16.35
N CYS A 307 7.85 -9.68 -16.50
CA CYS A 307 8.31 -10.72 -15.59
C CYS A 307 9.23 -11.67 -16.34
N PHE A 308 10.43 -11.82 -15.83
CA PHE A 308 11.42 -12.75 -16.32
C PHE A 308 11.63 -13.89 -15.31
N ASP A 309 11.95 -15.05 -15.80
CA ASP A 309 12.47 -16.15 -14.99
C ASP A 309 13.86 -15.78 -14.48
N ALA A 310 14.06 -15.82 -13.18
CA ALA A 310 15.30 -15.37 -12.55
C ALA A 310 16.51 -16.26 -12.88
N LEU A 311 16.28 -17.54 -13.21
CA LEU A 311 17.35 -18.51 -13.50
C LEU A 311 17.79 -18.45 -14.96
N SER A 312 16.83 -18.35 -15.89
CA SER A 312 17.08 -18.48 -17.33
C SER A 312 17.00 -17.15 -18.10
N GLY A 313 16.51 -16.08 -17.49
CA GLY A 313 16.26 -14.81 -18.17
C GLY A 313 15.11 -14.85 -19.18
N LYS A 314 14.36 -15.95 -19.27
CA LYS A 314 13.24 -16.07 -20.19
C LYS A 314 12.12 -15.09 -19.78
N LEU A 315 11.63 -14.31 -20.75
CA LEU A 315 10.43 -13.50 -20.54
C LEU A 315 9.22 -14.43 -20.36
N LEU A 316 8.66 -14.45 -19.16
CA LEU A 316 7.51 -15.28 -18.79
C LEU A 316 6.21 -14.63 -19.24
N TRP A 317 6.07 -13.35 -18.97
CA TRP A 317 4.93 -12.56 -19.40
C TRP A 317 5.26 -11.07 -19.47
N LYS A 318 4.47 -10.35 -20.25
CA LYS A 318 4.38 -8.89 -20.23
C LYS A 318 2.94 -8.44 -20.13
N ARG A 319 2.67 -7.33 -19.45
CA ARG A 319 1.32 -6.77 -19.28
C ARG A 319 1.33 -5.27 -19.43
N GLY A 320 0.41 -4.78 -20.26
CA GLY A 320 0.15 -3.35 -20.38
C GLY A 320 -0.65 -2.82 -19.20
N VAL A 321 -0.31 -1.61 -18.76
CA VAL A 321 -1.12 -0.82 -17.84
C VAL A 321 -1.86 0.23 -18.67
N THR A 322 -3.18 0.05 -18.80
CA THR A 322 -4.03 0.98 -19.53
C THR A 322 -4.37 2.17 -18.65
N GLY A 323 -4.31 3.39 -19.21
CA GLY A 323 -4.57 4.60 -18.45
C GLY A 323 -4.64 5.84 -19.32
N SER A 324 -3.96 6.91 -18.90
CA SER A 324 -3.98 8.20 -19.59
C SER A 324 -3.44 8.11 -21.02
N THR A 325 -4.17 8.70 -21.94
CA THR A 325 -3.75 8.85 -23.35
C THR A 325 -3.01 10.18 -23.61
N LYS A 326 -2.88 11.03 -22.57
CA LYS A 326 -2.15 12.29 -22.71
C LYS A 326 -0.66 12.02 -22.51
N PRO A 327 0.20 12.38 -23.47
CA PRO A 327 1.64 12.36 -23.26
C PRO A 327 2.01 13.39 -22.16
N ILE A 328 3.01 13.06 -21.36
CA ILE A 328 3.70 14.03 -20.51
C ILE A 328 4.94 14.46 -21.28
N GLU A 329 5.22 15.74 -21.27
CA GLU A 329 6.54 16.21 -21.69
C GLU A 329 7.56 15.76 -20.63
N VAL A 330 8.11 14.57 -20.82
CA VAL A 330 9.28 14.11 -20.08
C VAL A 330 10.48 14.72 -20.78
N MET A 331 11.42 15.28 -20.04
CA MET A 331 12.65 15.81 -20.63
C MET A 331 13.37 14.69 -21.40
N ASP A 332 13.42 14.81 -22.72
CA ASP A 332 13.97 13.79 -23.63
C ASP A 332 15.49 13.65 -23.51
N ASP A 333 16.22 14.72 -23.12
CA ASP A 333 17.68 14.73 -22.98
C ASP A 333 18.09 14.66 -21.50
N GLY A 334 18.32 13.43 -21.01
CA GLY A 334 18.85 13.18 -19.66
C GLY A 334 17.80 13.12 -18.53
N GLY A 335 16.52 13.13 -18.84
CA GLY A 335 15.44 12.96 -17.87
C GLY A 335 15.18 11.50 -17.51
N PRO A 336 14.34 11.24 -16.48
CA PRO A 336 14.08 9.90 -15.96
C PRO A 336 13.30 8.97 -16.90
N GLY A 337 12.78 9.48 -18.02
CA GLY A 337 12.02 8.72 -19.00
C GLY A 337 10.63 8.28 -18.48
N TYR A 338 9.88 7.56 -19.33
CA TYR A 338 8.50 7.16 -19.06
C TYR A 338 8.35 5.96 -18.11
N ALA A 339 9.43 5.35 -17.64
CA ALA A 339 9.44 4.24 -16.68
C ALA A 339 10.57 4.39 -15.65
N ALA A 340 10.57 5.53 -14.94
CA ALA A 340 11.51 5.79 -13.85
C ALA A 340 11.12 5.07 -12.56
N PRO A 341 9.83 5.05 -12.11
CA PRO A 341 9.46 4.43 -10.85
C PRO A 341 9.74 2.93 -10.85
N THR A 342 10.39 2.46 -9.82
CA THR A 342 10.57 1.02 -9.58
C THR A 342 9.29 0.44 -8.99
N ALA A 343 8.89 -0.71 -9.51
CA ALA A 343 7.75 -1.49 -9.02
C ALA A 343 8.01 -2.05 -7.62
N VAL A 344 6.97 -2.63 -7.01
CA VAL A 344 7.07 -3.26 -5.68
C VAL A 344 6.28 -4.55 -5.65
N THR A 345 6.78 -5.55 -4.91
CA THR A 345 6.11 -6.84 -4.73
C THR A 345 6.07 -7.27 -3.27
N ASP A 346 5.07 -8.08 -2.94
CA ASP A 346 4.94 -8.80 -1.66
C ASP A 346 5.10 -10.31 -1.84
N GLY A 347 5.66 -10.77 -2.95
CA GLY A 347 5.82 -12.18 -3.27
C GLY A 347 4.57 -12.87 -3.85
N ARG A 348 3.49 -12.13 -4.05
CA ARG A 348 2.23 -12.62 -4.62
C ARG A 348 1.66 -11.70 -5.67
N ARG A 349 1.92 -10.41 -5.51
CA ARG A 349 1.47 -9.34 -6.38
C ARG A 349 2.63 -8.46 -6.75
N ILE A 350 2.56 -7.94 -7.95
CA ILE A 350 3.45 -6.92 -8.46
C ILE A 350 2.64 -5.67 -8.78
N CYS A 351 2.96 -4.55 -8.16
CA CYS A 351 2.34 -3.27 -8.45
C CYS A 351 3.37 -2.31 -9.05
N ALA A 352 2.97 -1.60 -10.10
CA ALA A 352 3.79 -0.63 -10.80
C ALA A 352 3.02 0.68 -11.00
N ILE A 353 3.73 1.80 -11.00
CA ILE A 353 3.22 3.12 -11.31
C ILE A 353 4.06 3.75 -12.42
N PHE A 354 3.45 4.62 -13.21
CA PHE A 354 4.10 5.32 -14.32
C PHE A 354 3.99 6.84 -14.14
N PRO A 355 4.83 7.63 -14.81
CA PRO A 355 4.84 9.10 -14.71
C PRO A 355 3.48 9.76 -14.95
N THR A 356 2.60 9.13 -15.71
CA THR A 356 1.21 9.57 -15.98
C THR A 356 0.23 9.32 -14.82
N GLY A 357 0.70 8.81 -13.68
CA GLY A 357 -0.16 8.42 -12.56
C GLY A 357 -0.94 7.12 -12.79
N ASP A 358 -0.62 6.38 -13.85
CA ASP A 358 -1.23 5.08 -14.12
C ASP A 358 -0.61 4.01 -13.21
N VAL A 359 -1.44 3.31 -12.45
CA VAL A 359 -1.05 2.26 -11.51
C VAL A 359 -1.69 0.94 -11.95
N GLY A 360 -0.89 -0.12 -12.04
CA GLY A 360 -1.36 -1.47 -12.31
C GLY A 360 -0.85 -2.46 -11.26
N CYS A 361 -1.69 -3.41 -10.87
CA CYS A 361 -1.31 -4.51 -9.99
C CYS A 361 -1.72 -5.84 -10.61
N PHE A 362 -0.79 -6.79 -10.58
CA PHE A 362 -0.92 -8.10 -11.21
C PHE A 362 -0.54 -9.19 -10.20
N ASP A 363 -1.06 -10.41 -10.36
CA ASP A 363 -0.49 -11.57 -9.69
C ASP A 363 0.81 -12.02 -10.37
N PHE A 364 1.48 -13.02 -9.80
CA PHE A 364 2.76 -13.52 -10.33
C PHE A 364 2.63 -14.25 -11.67
N ASP A 365 1.43 -14.68 -12.07
CA ASP A 365 1.13 -15.24 -13.39
C ASP A 365 0.78 -14.15 -14.42
N GLY A 366 0.80 -12.89 -14.00
CA GLY A 366 0.52 -11.73 -14.83
C GLY A 366 -0.97 -11.50 -15.08
N LYS A 367 -1.87 -12.07 -14.28
CA LYS A 367 -3.29 -11.73 -14.32
C LYS A 367 -3.47 -10.33 -13.74
N ASN A 368 -4.12 -9.45 -14.46
CA ASN A 368 -4.47 -8.12 -13.96
C ASN A 368 -5.46 -8.26 -12.80
N LEU A 369 -5.10 -7.76 -11.64
CA LEU A 369 -5.96 -7.70 -10.47
C LEU A 369 -6.78 -6.41 -10.47
N TRP A 370 -6.13 -5.29 -10.78
CA TRP A 370 -6.76 -4.00 -10.94
C TRP A 370 -5.81 -3.01 -11.65
N THR A 371 -6.40 -1.99 -12.24
CA THR A 371 -5.71 -0.83 -12.82
C THR A 371 -6.41 0.44 -12.37
N ARG A 372 -5.64 1.49 -12.13
CA ARG A 372 -6.15 2.77 -11.67
C ARG A 372 -5.32 3.91 -12.24
N ASN A 373 -5.92 5.07 -12.48
CA ASN A 373 -5.23 6.32 -12.78
C ASN A 373 -5.43 7.30 -11.62
N LEU A 374 -4.35 7.89 -11.12
CA LEU A 374 -4.36 8.87 -10.03
C LEU A 374 -4.44 10.32 -10.54
N GLY A 375 -4.45 10.52 -11.85
CA GLY A 375 -4.26 11.78 -12.52
C GLY A 375 -2.81 11.95 -12.99
N ILE A 376 -2.57 12.86 -13.93
CA ILE A 376 -1.21 13.29 -14.30
C ILE A 376 -0.76 14.28 -13.25
N PRO A 377 0.38 14.04 -12.54
CA PRO A 377 0.84 14.98 -11.53
C PRO A 377 1.30 16.29 -12.18
N ASP A 378 1.12 17.38 -11.47
CA ASP A 378 1.73 18.67 -11.82
C ASP A 378 3.22 18.62 -11.46
N SER A 379 4.01 18.05 -12.36
CA SER A 379 5.46 17.83 -12.20
C SER A 379 6.14 17.75 -13.55
N GLY A 380 7.28 18.42 -13.68
CA GLY A 380 8.06 18.44 -14.93
C GLY A 380 8.56 17.07 -15.39
N TYR A 381 8.83 16.16 -14.46
CA TYR A 381 9.26 14.78 -14.73
C TYR A 381 8.11 13.76 -14.63
N GLY A 382 6.86 14.21 -14.37
CA GLY A 382 5.80 13.33 -14.00
C GLY A 382 6.05 12.64 -12.65
N HIS A 383 5.34 11.55 -12.39
CA HIS A 383 5.58 10.76 -11.17
C HIS A 383 6.83 9.89 -11.34
N ALA A 384 7.89 10.15 -10.57
CA ALA A 384 9.14 9.38 -10.61
C ALA A 384 9.46 8.63 -9.31
N THR A 385 8.67 8.85 -8.25
CA THR A 385 8.82 8.21 -6.95
C THR A 385 8.53 6.70 -7.03
N SER A 386 9.42 5.87 -6.52
CA SER A 386 9.23 4.42 -6.46
C SER A 386 8.23 4.02 -5.37
N LEU A 387 7.54 2.91 -5.60
CA LEU A 387 6.50 2.41 -4.71
C LEU A 387 7.07 1.75 -3.45
N ALA A 388 6.29 1.81 -2.36
CA ALA A 388 6.52 1.01 -1.17
C ALA A 388 5.29 0.16 -0.82
N MET A 389 5.50 -0.94 -0.11
CA MET A 389 4.42 -1.74 0.46
C MET A 389 4.60 -1.90 1.96
N TYR A 390 3.48 -1.85 2.67
CA TYR A 390 3.38 -2.27 4.05
C TYR A 390 2.16 -3.15 4.23
N ARG A 391 2.37 -4.44 4.36
CA ARG A 391 1.28 -5.43 4.38
C ARG A 391 0.41 -5.30 3.12
N ASN A 392 -0.91 -5.08 3.28
CA ASN A 392 -1.85 -4.87 2.16
C ASN A 392 -1.92 -3.43 1.67
N LEU A 393 -1.04 -2.56 2.11
CA LEU A 393 -1.02 -1.16 1.70
C LEU A 393 0.05 -0.93 0.65
N LEU A 394 -0.35 -0.49 -0.52
CA LEU A 394 0.52 0.11 -1.52
C LEU A 394 0.65 1.59 -1.20
N LEU A 395 1.86 2.02 -0.87
CA LEU A 395 2.18 3.38 -0.46
C LEU A 395 2.74 4.16 -1.64
N ILE A 396 2.13 5.30 -1.92
CA ILE A 396 2.48 6.18 -3.05
C ILE A 396 2.67 7.59 -2.50
N GLN A 397 3.90 8.08 -2.51
CA GLN A 397 4.20 9.48 -2.27
C GLN A 397 3.92 10.24 -3.56
N TYR A 398 2.80 10.98 -3.60
CA TYR A 398 2.31 11.67 -4.79
C TYR A 398 2.45 13.18 -4.60
N ASP A 399 3.71 13.64 -4.62
CA ASP A 399 4.05 15.05 -4.45
C ASP A 399 4.03 15.76 -5.81
N GLN A 400 3.45 16.97 -5.86
CA GLN A 400 3.19 17.71 -7.10
C GLN A 400 2.90 19.19 -6.84
N GLY A 401 3.12 20.04 -7.84
CA GLY A 401 2.90 21.49 -7.73
C GLY A 401 3.84 22.19 -6.77
N GLY A 402 3.48 23.39 -6.34
CA GLY A 402 4.10 24.12 -5.25
C GLY A 402 3.52 23.73 -3.87
N ALA A 403 4.20 24.12 -2.79
CA ALA A 403 3.71 23.86 -1.45
C ALA A 403 2.40 24.60 -1.15
N GLU A 404 2.20 25.77 -1.76
CA GLU A 404 1.01 26.62 -1.66
C GLU A 404 -0.22 26.04 -2.37
N ASP A 405 -0.04 25.12 -3.31
CA ASP A 405 -1.15 24.47 -4.02
C ASP A 405 -1.87 23.44 -3.15
N GLU A 406 -1.23 22.92 -2.11
CA GLU A 406 -1.75 21.91 -1.17
C GLU A 406 -2.31 20.65 -1.85
N ILE A 407 -1.77 20.26 -3.00
CA ILE A 407 -2.24 19.12 -3.80
C ILE A 407 -1.42 17.86 -3.60
N SER A 408 -0.24 17.96 -2.99
CA SER A 408 0.62 16.82 -2.66
C SER A 408 -0.03 15.89 -1.64
N LYS A 409 0.19 14.57 -1.78
CA LYS A 409 -0.45 13.53 -0.95
C LYS A 409 0.47 12.34 -0.69
N LEU A 410 0.32 11.73 0.46
CA LEU A 410 0.69 10.34 0.69
C LEU A 410 -0.58 9.48 0.57
N ILE A 411 -0.58 8.51 -0.33
CA ILE A 411 -1.75 7.69 -0.67
C ILE A 411 -1.46 6.23 -0.28
N ALA A 412 -2.39 5.58 0.39
CA ALA A 412 -2.37 4.14 0.58
C ALA A 412 -3.53 3.49 -0.18
N LEU A 413 -3.19 2.59 -1.10
CA LEU A 413 -4.16 1.77 -1.79
C LEU A 413 -4.15 0.35 -1.20
N ASP A 414 -5.30 -0.28 -1.16
CA ASP A 414 -5.41 -1.70 -0.85
C ASP A 414 -4.87 -2.53 -2.03
N THR A 415 -3.85 -3.35 -1.79
CA THR A 415 -3.16 -4.11 -2.84
C THR A 415 -4.03 -5.14 -3.56
N PHE A 416 -5.15 -5.58 -2.96
CA PHE A 416 -6.08 -6.54 -3.58
C PHE A 416 -7.07 -5.87 -4.52
N THR A 417 -7.51 -4.66 -4.16
CA THR A 417 -8.66 -4.02 -4.82
C THR A 417 -8.32 -2.72 -5.52
N GLY A 418 -7.14 -2.16 -5.28
CA GLY A 418 -6.74 -0.83 -5.76
C GLY A 418 -7.54 0.33 -5.15
N ARG A 419 -8.40 0.06 -4.15
CA ARG A 419 -9.18 1.11 -3.50
C ARG A 419 -8.32 1.91 -2.55
N THR A 420 -8.57 3.21 -2.47
CA THR A 420 -7.93 4.07 -1.48
C THR A 420 -8.36 3.64 -0.08
N VAL A 421 -7.38 3.31 0.76
CA VAL A 421 -7.58 3.04 2.18
C VAL A 421 -7.55 4.34 2.95
N TRP A 422 -6.56 5.19 2.65
CA TRP A 422 -6.46 6.55 3.18
C TRP A 422 -5.60 7.42 2.25
N GLU A 423 -5.81 8.74 2.36
CA GLU A 423 -4.98 9.78 1.74
C GLU A 423 -4.66 10.81 2.82
N THR A 424 -3.39 11.20 2.92
CA THR A 424 -2.95 12.28 3.81
C THR A 424 -2.36 13.39 2.97
N LYS A 425 -2.90 14.60 3.08
CA LYS A 425 -2.35 15.80 2.46
C LYS A 425 -0.97 16.09 3.02
N ARG A 426 -0.09 16.54 2.15
CA ARG A 426 1.29 16.91 2.47
C ARG A 426 1.52 18.38 2.11
N PRO A 427 2.01 19.22 3.03
CA PRO A 427 2.29 20.64 2.76
C PRO A 427 3.69 20.78 2.12
N VAL A 428 3.87 20.19 0.95
CA VAL A 428 5.16 20.09 0.27
C VAL A 428 4.98 20.28 -1.24
N PRO A 429 5.99 20.81 -1.95
CA PRO A 429 6.02 20.87 -3.40
C PRO A 429 6.35 19.50 -4.01
N ASN A 430 6.63 19.48 -5.31
CA ASN A 430 7.19 18.34 -6.02
C ASN A 430 8.35 17.70 -5.27
N SER A 431 8.39 16.38 -5.24
CA SER A 431 9.56 15.60 -4.84
C SER A 431 9.60 14.27 -5.58
N TRP A 432 10.80 13.69 -5.69
CA TRP A 432 11.03 12.41 -6.37
C TRP A 432 11.62 11.36 -5.43
N SER A 433 11.78 11.72 -4.17
CA SER A 433 12.24 10.83 -3.10
C SER A 433 11.27 9.69 -2.86
N SER A 434 11.76 8.46 -2.78
CA SER A 434 10.92 7.28 -2.53
C SER A 434 10.74 7.04 -1.04
N PRO A 435 9.49 6.80 -0.56
CA PRO A 435 9.23 6.57 0.85
C PRO A 435 9.84 5.25 1.31
N ILE A 436 10.29 5.20 2.56
CA ILE A 436 10.69 3.95 3.22
C ILE A 436 9.72 3.57 4.32
N VAL A 437 9.71 2.29 4.69
CA VAL A 437 9.01 1.80 5.88
C VAL A 437 10.05 1.26 6.84
N ALA A 438 10.33 2.01 7.91
CA ALA A 438 11.31 1.66 8.92
C ALA A 438 10.63 1.04 10.14
N GLU A 439 11.22 -0.03 10.69
CA GLU A 439 10.84 -0.59 11.99
C GLU A 439 11.68 0.10 13.07
N ILE A 440 11.05 0.92 13.91
CA ILE A 440 11.69 1.72 14.94
C ILE A 440 11.13 1.27 16.29
N GLY A 441 11.94 0.55 17.04
CA GLY A 441 11.47 -0.18 18.21
C GLY A 441 10.40 -1.21 17.81
N ASN A 442 9.18 -1.10 18.36
CA ASN A 442 8.07 -1.98 18.05
C ASN A 442 7.04 -1.34 17.09
N GLN A 443 7.38 -0.23 16.45
CA GLN A 443 6.48 0.53 15.58
C GLN A 443 7.06 0.67 14.18
N HIS A 444 6.20 0.59 13.17
CA HIS A 444 6.58 0.90 11.81
C HIS A 444 6.23 2.35 11.51
N GLN A 445 7.17 3.06 10.90
CA GLN A 445 7.00 4.44 10.45
C GLN A 445 7.23 4.51 8.94
N ILE A 446 6.37 5.25 8.24
CA ILE A 446 6.54 5.59 6.82
C ILE A 446 7.27 6.92 6.79
N ILE A 447 8.49 6.94 6.26
CA ILE A 447 9.33 8.14 6.19
C ILE A 447 9.33 8.66 4.77
N THR A 448 9.13 9.95 4.62
CA THR A 448 9.06 10.67 3.34
C THR A 448 9.92 11.93 3.39
N CYS A 449 10.53 12.30 2.28
CA CYS A 449 11.31 13.53 2.12
C CYS A 449 10.73 14.40 1.02
N ALA A 450 10.61 15.69 1.27
CA ALA A 450 10.29 16.74 0.31
C ALA A 450 10.63 18.10 0.94
N ASP A 451 10.93 19.14 0.16
CA ASP A 451 11.14 20.49 0.69
C ASP A 451 9.89 20.96 1.48
N PRO A 452 10.01 21.54 2.67
CA PRO A 452 11.21 21.64 3.50
C PRO A 452 11.30 20.51 4.55
N TRP A 453 10.57 19.41 4.42
CA TRP A 453 10.28 18.47 5.49
C TRP A 453 10.78 17.05 5.25
N VAL A 454 11.34 16.46 6.28
CA VAL A 454 11.28 15.01 6.52
C VAL A 454 10.06 14.74 7.39
N ILE A 455 9.14 13.87 6.93
CA ILE A 455 7.89 13.58 7.65
C ILE A 455 7.76 12.07 7.87
N ALA A 456 7.43 11.71 9.11
CA ALA A 456 7.10 10.34 9.48
C ALA A 456 5.60 10.18 9.71
N TYR A 457 5.04 9.07 9.23
CA TYR A 457 3.64 8.72 9.39
C TYR A 457 3.48 7.34 10.02
N GLU A 458 2.40 7.15 10.74
CA GLU A 458 1.91 5.82 11.10
C GLU A 458 1.41 5.08 9.85
N PRO A 459 1.36 3.74 9.86
CA PRO A 459 0.77 2.98 8.74
C PRO A 459 -0.70 3.29 8.44
N ASN A 460 -1.42 3.96 9.33
CA ASN A 460 -2.79 4.45 9.12
C ASN A 460 -2.85 5.82 8.45
N GLY A 461 -1.70 6.42 8.12
CA GLY A 461 -1.59 7.73 7.47
C GLY A 461 -1.55 8.92 8.43
N ALA A 462 -1.63 8.72 9.75
CA ALA A 462 -1.49 9.80 10.73
C ALA A 462 -0.03 10.25 10.82
N GLU A 463 0.21 11.55 10.80
CA GLU A 463 1.54 12.11 10.98
C GLU A 463 2.03 11.88 12.41
N LEU A 464 3.26 11.40 12.54
CA LEU A 464 3.93 11.19 13.82
C LEU A 464 4.79 12.37 14.20
N TRP A 465 5.71 12.73 13.32
CA TRP A 465 6.64 13.83 13.50
C TRP A 465 7.08 14.40 12.15
N ARG A 466 7.59 15.62 12.18
CA ARG A 466 8.25 16.28 11.06
C ARG A 466 9.48 17.06 11.51
N ALA A 467 10.48 17.14 10.64
CA ALA A 467 11.66 17.99 10.83
C ALA A 467 11.85 18.89 9.61
N LYS A 468 11.97 20.20 9.82
CA LYS A 468 12.23 21.19 8.79
C LYS A 468 13.75 21.29 8.58
N CYS A 469 14.25 20.61 7.53
CA CYS A 469 15.67 20.47 7.33
C CYS A 469 16.09 20.20 5.88
N LEU A 470 15.17 20.35 4.93
CA LEU A 470 15.43 20.12 3.52
C LEU A 470 15.11 21.37 2.71
N GLY A 471 15.74 21.51 1.52
CA GLY A 471 15.46 22.57 0.56
C GLY A 471 15.68 22.10 -0.88
N GLY A 472 14.96 22.71 -1.82
CA GLY A 472 15.10 22.45 -3.25
C GLY A 472 14.44 21.15 -3.74
N GLU A 473 14.97 20.58 -4.80
CA GLU A 473 14.41 19.41 -5.51
C GLU A 473 14.91 18.11 -4.90
N ILE A 474 14.09 17.46 -4.06
CA ILE A 474 14.50 16.28 -3.30
C ILE A 474 14.30 14.99 -4.11
N ALA A 475 15.40 14.40 -4.60
CA ALA A 475 15.43 13.09 -5.26
C ALA A 475 15.99 11.96 -4.38
N PRO A 476 17.04 12.15 -3.56
CA PRO A 476 17.57 11.12 -2.70
C PRO A 476 16.53 10.59 -1.71
N SER A 477 16.41 9.28 -1.60
CA SER A 477 15.50 8.64 -0.66
C SER A 477 16.14 8.53 0.73
N PRO A 478 15.36 8.65 1.82
CA PRO A 478 15.89 8.49 3.18
C PRO A 478 16.31 7.05 3.44
N ILE A 479 17.16 6.86 4.46
CA ILE A 479 17.46 5.55 5.01
C ILE A 479 17.32 5.54 6.54
N TYR A 480 17.16 4.35 7.09
CA TYR A 480 17.24 4.10 8.54
C TYR A 480 18.45 3.24 8.84
N ALA A 481 19.40 3.77 9.60
CA ALA A 481 20.60 3.06 10.04
C ALA A 481 21.04 3.59 11.42
N ALA A 482 21.68 2.77 12.23
CA ALA A 482 22.23 3.15 13.54
C ALA A 482 21.24 3.92 14.45
N GLY A 483 19.94 3.60 14.38
CA GLY A 483 18.89 4.26 15.16
C GLY A 483 18.51 5.67 14.70
N ARG A 484 18.91 6.08 13.48
CA ARG A 484 18.65 7.40 12.91
C ARG A 484 18.02 7.29 11.52
N ILE A 485 17.22 8.28 11.17
CA ILE A 485 16.82 8.56 9.78
C ILE A 485 17.88 9.50 9.20
N PHE A 486 18.41 9.13 8.05
CA PHE A 486 19.30 9.97 7.26
C PHE A 486 18.55 10.49 6.05
N ALA A 487 18.56 11.79 5.86
CA ALA A 487 17.96 12.48 4.73
C ALA A 487 18.98 13.42 4.08
N ILE A 488 18.86 13.64 2.78
CA ILE A 488 19.77 14.48 2.01
C ILE A 488 18.99 15.65 1.41
N GLU A 489 19.49 16.84 1.67
CA GLU A 489 19.24 18.01 0.85
C GLU A 489 20.28 18.02 -0.29
N PRO A 490 19.87 17.92 -1.57
CA PRO A 490 20.77 17.88 -2.70
C PRO A 490 21.75 19.04 -2.73
N TYR A 491 23.02 18.77 -2.99
CA TYR A 491 24.13 19.73 -3.05
C TYR A 491 24.34 20.55 -1.77
N ALA A 492 23.67 20.23 -0.67
CA ALA A 492 23.70 21.04 0.55
C ALA A 492 24.03 20.22 1.79
N THR A 493 23.13 19.35 2.27
CA THR A 493 23.28 18.82 3.63
C THR A 493 22.85 17.35 3.73
N LEU A 494 23.63 16.51 4.42
CA LEU A 494 23.18 15.24 5.00
C LEU A 494 22.73 15.49 6.45
N ILE A 495 21.54 15.06 6.80
CA ILE A 495 20.94 15.27 8.11
C ILE A 495 20.65 13.92 8.79
N ALA A 496 21.03 13.78 10.05
CA ALA A 496 20.73 12.64 10.91
C ALA A 496 19.64 13.03 11.92
N ILE A 497 18.52 12.30 11.93
CA ILE A 497 17.35 12.61 12.76
C ILE A 497 17.02 11.42 13.65
N LYS A 498 16.82 11.63 14.96
CA LYS A 498 16.29 10.63 15.88
C LYS A 498 14.78 10.45 15.64
N PRO A 499 14.30 9.22 15.37
CA PRO A 499 12.92 9.01 14.91
C PRO A 499 11.91 8.76 16.03
N ASP A 500 12.24 9.04 17.28
CA ASP A 500 11.42 8.79 18.47
C ASP A 500 10.58 9.99 18.93
N GLY A 501 10.59 11.09 18.17
CA GLY A 501 9.87 12.31 18.46
C GLY A 501 8.37 12.29 18.13
N ARG A 502 7.68 13.42 18.44
CA ARG A 502 6.29 13.69 18.08
C ARG A 502 6.11 15.16 17.68
N GLY A 503 5.27 15.42 16.67
CA GLY A 503 5.02 16.77 16.15
C GLY A 503 6.24 17.36 15.45
N ASP A 504 6.45 18.67 15.57
CA ASP A 504 7.62 19.34 14.99
C ASP A 504 8.86 19.11 15.86
N VAL A 505 9.79 18.32 15.34
CA VAL A 505 11.02 17.91 16.04
C VAL A 505 12.27 18.64 15.53
N THR A 506 12.11 19.64 14.70
CA THR A 506 13.20 20.38 14.06
C THR A 506 14.31 20.81 15.03
N LYS A 507 13.91 21.32 16.20
CA LYS A 507 14.86 21.85 17.20
C LYS A 507 15.38 20.83 18.21
N THR A 508 14.84 19.62 18.20
CA THR A 508 15.04 18.66 19.30
C THR A 508 15.63 17.32 18.88
N HIS A 509 15.41 16.88 17.62
CA HIS A 509 15.78 15.53 17.16
C HIS A 509 16.75 15.52 15.99
N ILE A 510 17.13 16.65 15.42
CA ILE A 510 18.30 16.70 14.53
C ILE A 510 19.53 16.44 15.40
N ASP A 511 20.17 15.30 15.19
CA ASP A 511 21.30 14.86 16.01
C ASP A 511 22.62 15.47 15.55
N TRP A 512 22.83 15.44 14.23
CA TRP A 512 23.94 16.09 13.57
C TRP A 512 23.65 16.31 12.08
N SER A 513 24.41 17.18 11.43
CA SER A 513 24.37 17.42 9.99
C SER A 513 25.75 17.74 9.45
N ILE A 514 25.95 17.47 8.16
CA ILE A 514 27.17 17.80 7.39
C ILE A 514 26.77 18.39 6.05
N ASP A 515 27.55 19.34 5.55
CA ASP A 515 27.30 20.14 4.36
C ASP A 515 28.34 19.92 3.25
N GLU A 516 28.86 18.70 3.13
CA GLU A 516 29.96 18.37 2.22
C GLU A 516 29.63 17.12 1.38
N ASN A 517 29.89 17.18 0.07
CA ASN A 517 29.78 16.07 -0.89
C ASN A 517 28.41 15.35 -0.87
N THR A 518 27.32 16.12 -0.77
CA THR A 518 25.97 15.55 -0.79
C THR A 518 25.48 15.33 -2.22
N PRO A 519 24.97 14.12 -2.53
CA PRO A 519 24.47 13.80 -3.86
C PRO A 519 23.15 14.50 -4.18
N ASP A 520 22.94 14.72 -5.47
CA ASP A 520 21.69 15.27 -6.03
C ASP A 520 20.62 14.21 -6.25
N THR A 521 21.01 13.02 -6.71
CA THR A 521 20.07 11.97 -7.17
C THR A 521 20.24 10.67 -6.38
N SER A 522 21.48 10.21 -6.20
CA SER A 522 21.72 8.93 -5.55
C SER A 522 21.36 8.97 -4.05
N SER A 523 20.75 7.90 -3.56
CA SER A 523 20.37 7.79 -2.15
C SER A 523 21.55 7.29 -1.32
N PRO A 524 21.71 7.72 -0.05
CA PRO A 524 22.77 7.24 0.82
C PRO A 524 22.60 5.76 1.14
N VAL A 525 23.68 5.08 1.51
CA VAL A 525 23.62 3.73 2.10
C VAL A 525 24.44 3.70 3.37
N GLY A 526 23.99 2.97 4.38
CA GLY A 526 24.71 2.95 5.65
C GLY A 526 24.38 1.74 6.52
N ASN A 527 25.28 1.47 7.44
CA ASN A 527 25.12 0.46 8.49
C ASN A 527 25.32 1.10 9.88
N ASP A 528 25.49 0.29 10.91
CA ASP A 528 25.68 0.79 12.28
C ASP A 528 26.96 1.61 12.50
N LYS A 529 27.93 1.57 11.56
CA LYS A 529 29.23 2.24 11.71
C LYS A 529 29.43 3.37 10.72
N PHE A 530 29.04 3.17 9.45
CA PHE A 530 29.35 4.05 8.34
C PHE A 530 28.12 4.38 7.52
N ILE A 531 28.11 5.61 6.98
CA ILE A 531 27.21 6.05 5.93
C ILE A 531 28.03 6.51 4.74
N PHE A 532 27.61 6.11 3.54
CA PHE A 532 28.28 6.41 2.29
C PHE A 532 27.41 7.30 1.42
N LEU A 533 27.98 8.36 0.92
CA LEU A 533 27.41 9.28 -0.07
C LEU A 533 28.18 9.14 -1.37
N LEU A 534 27.47 9.11 -2.49
CA LEU A 534 28.07 9.04 -3.82
C LEU A 534 27.42 10.11 -4.69
N THR A 535 28.18 11.14 -5.08
CA THR A 535 27.68 12.19 -5.96
C THR A 535 27.59 11.72 -7.41
N THR A 536 26.81 12.42 -8.22
CA THR A 536 26.70 12.13 -9.66
C THR A 536 28.04 12.25 -10.36
N GLU A 537 28.89 13.18 -9.96
CA GLU A 537 30.22 13.41 -10.52
C GLU A 537 31.29 12.41 -10.07
N GLY A 538 30.95 11.50 -9.15
CA GLY A 538 31.84 10.40 -8.74
C GLY A 538 32.58 10.59 -7.43
N MET A 539 32.23 11.57 -6.61
CA MET A 539 32.78 11.68 -5.27
C MET A 539 32.08 10.70 -4.32
N LEU A 540 32.83 9.74 -3.80
CA LEU A 540 32.40 8.82 -2.75
C LEU A 540 32.95 9.28 -1.42
N THR A 541 32.08 9.55 -0.46
CA THR A 541 32.50 9.96 0.89
C THR A 541 31.91 9.02 1.95
N CYS A 542 32.75 8.63 2.89
CA CYS A 542 32.40 7.79 4.03
C CYS A 542 32.40 8.61 5.32
N TYR A 543 31.30 8.60 6.03
CA TYR A 543 31.16 9.24 7.34
C TYR A 543 30.80 8.21 8.42
N LYS A 544 31.13 8.49 9.67
CA LYS A 544 30.66 7.72 10.81
C LYS A 544 29.17 8.02 11.07
N THR A 545 28.36 7.00 11.18
CA THR A 545 26.92 7.15 11.49
C THR A 545 26.67 7.77 12.87
N ALA A 546 27.61 7.64 13.80
CA ALA A 546 27.46 8.10 15.17
C ALA A 546 27.42 9.63 15.29
N ASP A 547 28.27 10.34 14.53
CA ASP A 547 28.54 11.77 14.74
C ASP A 547 28.79 12.57 13.44
N GLY A 548 28.70 11.93 12.26
CA GLY A 548 28.98 12.58 10.98
C GLY A 548 30.47 12.85 10.71
N THR A 549 31.39 12.33 11.52
CA THR A 549 32.82 12.50 11.28
C THR A 549 33.23 11.83 9.97
N LYS A 550 33.84 12.60 9.07
CA LYS A 550 34.39 12.06 7.80
C LYS A 550 35.53 11.08 8.08
N SER A 551 35.43 9.87 7.55
CA SER A 551 36.45 8.84 7.63
C SER A 551 37.42 8.93 6.46
N TRP A 552 36.89 9.04 5.25
CA TRP A 552 37.64 9.17 4.01
C TRP A 552 36.74 9.64 2.87
N GLU A 553 37.34 10.04 1.76
CA GLU A 553 36.71 10.30 0.50
C GLU A 553 37.56 9.76 -0.65
N HIS A 554 36.92 9.47 -1.78
CA HIS A 554 37.55 8.99 -3.00
C HIS A 554 36.80 9.48 -4.23
N GLU A 555 37.51 10.01 -5.23
CA GLU A 555 36.95 10.52 -6.47
C GLU A 555 37.17 9.51 -7.60
N PHE A 556 36.11 9.23 -8.37
CA PHE A 556 36.14 8.37 -9.55
C PHE A 556 35.98 9.20 -10.83
N ASP A 557 36.63 8.76 -11.92
CA ASP A 557 36.40 9.27 -13.27
C ASP A 557 35.14 8.70 -13.92
N TYR A 558 34.04 8.61 -13.19
CA TYR A 558 32.74 8.07 -13.63
C TYR A 558 31.60 8.87 -13.05
N ASN A 559 30.51 8.99 -13.83
CA ASN A 559 29.24 9.50 -13.33
C ASN A 559 28.36 8.36 -12.76
N PHE A 560 27.54 8.70 -11.76
CA PHE A 560 26.67 7.75 -11.06
C PHE A 560 25.25 8.32 -10.86
N LEU A 561 24.25 7.62 -11.39
CA LEU A 561 22.84 7.84 -11.05
C LEU A 561 22.30 6.70 -10.16
N ALA A 562 22.87 5.50 -10.29
CA ALA A 562 22.53 4.38 -9.44
C ALA A 562 22.98 4.61 -7.99
N SER A 563 22.11 4.33 -7.04
CA SER A 563 22.45 4.41 -5.62
C SER A 563 23.41 3.29 -5.21
N PRO A 564 24.36 3.56 -4.31
CA PRO A 564 25.26 2.54 -3.75
C PRO A 564 24.49 1.47 -2.98
N SER A 565 25.07 0.26 -2.90
CA SER A 565 24.49 -0.87 -2.18
C SER A 565 25.52 -1.56 -1.29
N LEU A 566 25.09 -1.99 -0.09
CA LEU A 566 25.89 -2.77 0.85
C LEU A 566 25.55 -4.26 0.72
N VAL A 567 26.57 -5.08 0.50
CA VAL A 567 26.45 -6.52 0.33
C VAL A 567 27.52 -7.21 1.15
N GLY A 568 27.15 -7.72 2.31
CA GLY A 568 28.11 -8.23 3.27
C GLY A 568 29.04 -7.13 3.80
N ASP A 569 30.34 -7.31 3.60
CA ASP A 569 31.41 -6.36 3.95
C ASP A 569 31.85 -5.49 2.77
N ARG A 570 31.07 -5.42 1.69
CA ARG A 570 31.40 -4.73 0.46
C ARG A 570 30.39 -3.68 0.07
N LEU A 571 30.89 -2.64 -0.56
CA LEU A 571 30.14 -1.55 -1.18
C LEU A 571 30.17 -1.74 -2.72
N TYR A 572 29.01 -1.75 -3.36
CA TYR A 572 28.84 -1.89 -4.80
C TYR A 572 28.36 -0.57 -5.39
N LEU A 573 29.08 -0.04 -6.38
CA LEU A 573 28.88 1.26 -7.01
C LEU A 573 28.80 1.06 -8.52
N LEU A 574 27.62 1.24 -9.11
CA LEU A 574 27.41 1.07 -10.56
C LEU A 574 27.41 2.43 -11.25
N SER A 575 28.37 2.65 -12.13
CA SER A 575 28.47 3.87 -12.93
C SER A 575 27.49 3.87 -14.11
N GLU A 576 27.23 5.05 -14.67
CA GLU A 576 26.44 5.21 -15.90
C GLU A 576 27.01 4.42 -17.09
N LYS A 577 28.31 4.19 -17.13
CA LYS A 577 29.00 3.42 -18.18
C LYS A 577 28.93 1.91 -17.95
N GLY A 578 28.14 1.44 -16.98
CA GLY A 578 28.03 0.03 -16.65
C GLY A 578 29.29 -0.56 -16.05
N VAL A 579 30.12 0.29 -15.44
CA VAL A 579 31.28 -0.14 -14.66
C VAL A 579 30.86 -0.27 -13.20
N MET A 580 30.99 -1.47 -12.66
CA MET A 580 30.77 -1.73 -11.24
C MET A 580 32.10 -1.65 -10.51
N LEU A 581 32.17 -0.75 -9.55
CA LEU A 581 33.30 -0.64 -8.62
C LEU A 581 32.88 -1.30 -7.30
N ILE A 582 33.75 -2.14 -6.75
CA ILE A 582 33.51 -2.87 -5.51
C ILE A 582 34.59 -2.49 -4.53
N ALA A 583 34.21 -1.97 -3.35
CA ALA A 583 35.13 -1.56 -2.30
C ALA A 583 34.83 -2.27 -0.97
N GLU A 584 35.82 -2.39 -0.09
CA GLU A 584 35.63 -2.85 1.28
C GLU A 584 34.94 -1.78 2.14
N ILE A 585 34.07 -2.21 3.05
CA ILE A 585 33.52 -1.34 4.10
C ILE A 585 34.56 -1.21 5.20
N SER A 586 35.37 -0.14 5.15
CA SER A 586 36.50 0.06 6.06
C SER A 586 36.70 1.54 6.42
N THR A 587 37.69 1.81 7.29
CA THR A 587 38.08 3.17 7.72
C THR A 587 38.94 3.92 6.71
N GLU A 588 39.25 3.31 5.58
CA GLU A 588 39.96 3.88 4.42
C GLU A 588 39.38 3.29 3.14
N TYR A 589 39.50 4.01 2.01
CA TYR A 589 39.06 3.46 0.72
C TYR A 589 39.99 2.32 0.28
N LYS A 590 39.35 1.19 -0.08
CA LYS A 590 40.08 0.03 -0.62
C LYS A 590 39.24 -0.64 -1.70
N GLU A 591 39.69 -0.50 -2.95
CA GLU A 591 39.07 -1.18 -4.09
C GLU A 591 39.34 -2.69 -4.02
N VAL A 592 38.29 -3.47 -4.20
CA VAL A 592 38.32 -4.93 -4.28
C VAL A 592 38.33 -5.38 -5.72
N ALA A 593 37.46 -4.78 -6.55
CA ALA A 593 37.31 -5.17 -7.94
C ALA A 593 36.67 -4.04 -8.77
N LYS A 594 36.91 -4.14 -10.08
CA LYS A 594 36.28 -3.34 -11.11
C LYS A 594 35.79 -4.26 -12.23
N CYS A 595 34.49 -4.24 -12.51
CA CYS A 595 33.84 -5.12 -13.46
C CYS A 595 33.08 -4.31 -14.51
N GLU A 596 33.07 -4.75 -15.77
CA GLU A 596 32.37 -4.05 -16.85
C GLU A 596 31.17 -4.84 -17.34
N LEU A 597 30.02 -4.18 -17.52
CA LEU A 597 28.83 -4.78 -18.11
C LEU A 597 28.82 -4.68 -19.65
N GLY A 598 29.43 -3.61 -20.18
CA GLY A 598 29.47 -3.33 -21.62
C GLY A 598 28.21 -2.67 -22.17
N GLU A 599 27.42 -2.06 -21.32
CA GLU A 599 26.19 -1.32 -21.63
C GLU A 599 25.98 -0.21 -20.59
N ASP A 600 25.47 0.94 -20.99
CA ASP A 600 25.17 2.04 -20.07
C ASP A 600 24.04 1.64 -19.10
N CYS A 601 24.15 2.08 -17.84
CA CYS A 601 23.28 1.69 -16.73
C CYS A 601 22.92 2.88 -15.85
N PHE A 602 21.62 3.09 -15.59
CA PHE A 602 21.14 4.15 -14.69
C PHE A 602 20.41 3.59 -13.46
N ALA A 603 20.04 2.35 -13.51
CA ALA A 603 19.25 1.66 -12.49
C ALA A 603 20.13 1.06 -11.39
N THR A 604 19.68 1.17 -10.14
CA THR A 604 20.31 0.50 -8.99
C THR A 604 20.16 -1.02 -9.11
N PRO A 605 21.22 -1.82 -8.94
CA PRO A 605 21.17 -3.28 -9.03
C PRO A 605 20.31 -3.92 -7.95
N ALA A 606 19.87 -5.18 -8.20
CA ALA A 606 19.26 -6.05 -7.22
C ALA A 606 20.20 -7.21 -6.86
N PHE A 607 20.24 -7.59 -5.58
CA PHE A 607 21.15 -8.61 -5.04
C PHE A 607 20.37 -9.76 -4.41
N MET A 608 20.65 -10.97 -4.88
CA MET A 608 20.05 -12.21 -4.40
C MET A 608 21.15 -13.22 -4.03
N ASP A 609 20.75 -14.40 -3.61
CA ASP A 609 21.65 -15.51 -3.30
C ASP A 609 22.53 -15.86 -4.50
N GLY A 610 23.82 -15.58 -4.41
CA GLY A 610 24.81 -15.83 -5.46
C GLY A 610 24.61 -15.04 -6.77
N ARG A 611 23.73 -14.04 -6.82
CA ARG A 611 23.37 -13.36 -8.08
C ARG A 611 23.21 -11.85 -7.94
N ILE A 612 23.54 -11.15 -9.02
CA ILE A 612 23.26 -9.72 -9.20
C ILE A 612 22.41 -9.55 -10.46
N TYR A 613 21.34 -8.78 -10.36
CA TYR A 613 20.50 -8.42 -11.50
C TYR A 613 20.71 -6.93 -11.80
N ILE A 614 21.12 -6.64 -13.05
CA ILE A 614 21.41 -5.28 -13.48
C ILE A 614 20.56 -4.98 -14.72
N ARG A 615 19.86 -3.84 -14.68
CA ARG A 615 19.19 -3.30 -15.85
C ARG A 615 20.10 -2.31 -16.55
N GLY A 616 20.50 -2.63 -17.78
CA GLY A 616 21.07 -1.70 -18.73
C GLY A 616 20.01 -0.95 -19.52
N MET A 617 20.41 -0.13 -20.47
CA MET A 617 19.50 0.63 -21.33
C MET A 617 18.61 -0.26 -22.19
N GLU A 618 19.14 -1.37 -22.70
CA GLU A 618 18.42 -2.28 -23.58
C GLU A 618 18.13 -3.63 -22.92
N ASN A 619 18.99 -4.08 -22.01
CA ASN A 619 18.96 -5.45 -21.53
C ASN A 619 18.89 -5.54 -20.00
N LEU A 620 18.34 -6.66 -19.55
CA LEU A 620 18.41 -7.12 -18.17
C LEU A 620 19.47 -8.23 -18.10
N TYR A 621 20.37 -8.13 -17.15
CA TYR A 621 21.47 -9.08 -16.93
C TYR A 621 21.30 -9.81 -15.61
N CYS A 622 21.69 -11.08 -15.58
CA CYS A 622 21.96 -11.84 -14.37
C CYS A 622 23.42 -12.23 -14.34
N ILE A 623 24.09 -11.84 -13.27
CA ILE A 623 25.50 -12.12 -13.03
C ILE A 623 25.58 -13.11 -11.88
N GLY A 624 26.39 -14.16 -12.03
CA GLY A 624 26.54 -15.21 -11.03
C GLY A 624 27.49 -16.29 -11.50
N GLU A 625 27.70 -17.28 -10.65
CA GLU A 625 28.38 -18.51 -11.02
C GLU A 625 27.36 -19.58 -11.40
N GLU A 626 27.65 -20.39 -12.43
CA GLU A 626 26.84 -21.56 -12.72
C GLU A 626 26.89 -22.50 -11.51
N GLU A 627 25.72 -22.88 -10.98
CA GLU A 627 25.67 -23.90 -9.95
C GLU A 627 26.28 -25.20 -10.51
N ALA A 628 27.34 -25.69 -9.85
CA ALA A 628 27.86 -27.00 -10.19
C ALA A 628 26.71 -28.02 -10.15
N PRO A 629 26.56 -28.90 -11.17
CA PRO A 629 25.48 -29.87 -11.21
C PRO A 629 25.50 -30.65 -9.89
N LYS A 630 24.40 -30.60 -9.13
CA LYS A 630 24.24 -31.44 -7.93
C LYS A 630 24.46 -32.89 -8.39
N GLN A 631 25.57 -33.48 -7.94
CA GLN A 631 25.82 -34.90 -8.22
C GLN A 631 24.65 -35.72 -7.66
N PRO A 632 24.10 -36.65 -8.43
CA PRO A 632 22.91 -37.41 -8.10
C PRO A 632 23.08 -38.30 -6.86
#